data_36d42d791d7f163b21fc2c9e3c82822f
#
_entry.id   36d42d791d7f163b21fc2c9e3c82822f
#
_cell.length_a   1.000
_cell.length_b   1.000
_cell.length_c   1.000
_cell.angle_alpha   90.00
_cell.angle_beta   90.00
_cell.angle_gamma   90.00
#
_symmetry.space_group_name_H-M   'P 1'
#
loop_
_entity.id
_entity.type
_entity.pdbx_description
1 polymer ?
#
loop_
_entity_poly.entity_id
_entity_poly.type
_entity_poly.pdbx_seq_one_letter_code
_entity_poly.pdbx_strand_id
1 'polypeptide(L)'
;MPLLKEDTYTIEDIYALPEGERAELIDGQIYYMAPPSRKHQRISTKLTSIIDRYIEDHQGQCQVYAAPFAVYLDESTNTYVEPDISVICDPNKLNDKGCNGAPDWIIEIVSPASKRMDYYNKLFKYRTAGVKEYWIVDPDKSRIIVYNFEQSTMEEYSFTDSVKAGIYSDLLIDFSMLNF
;
A
#
# COMPACT_ATOMS: atom_id res chain seq x y z
N MET A 1 3.26 39.82 -1.09
CA MET A 1 3.29 38.86 -2.19
C MET A 1 2.04 38.01 -2.03
N PRO A 2 1.08 37.99 -2.97
CA PRO A 2 -0.07 37.12 -2.84
C PRO A 2 0.45 35.66 -2.99
N LEU A 3 0.11 34.83 -1.99
CA LEU A 3 0.29 33.39 -2.10
C LEU A 3 -0.54 32.92 -3.32
N LEU A 4 0.13 32.37 -4.33
CA LEU A 4 -0.55 31.65 -5.40
C LEU A 4 -1.37 30.54 -4.71
N LYS A 5 -2.69 30.60 -4.89
CA LYS A 5 -3.58 29.53 -4.49
C LYS A 5 -3.27 28.39 -5.46
N GLU A 6 -2.51 27.40 -5.03
CA GLU A 6 -2.38 26.17 -5.80
C GLU A 6 -3.77 25.56 -5.90
N ASP A 7 -4.23 25.28 -7.10
CA ASP A 7 -5.48 24.56 -7.33
C ASP A 7 -5.31 23.18 -6.70
N THR A 8 -6.06 22.92 -5.63
CA THR A 8 -6.08 21.62 -4.97
C THR A 8 -7.18 20.78 -5.58
N TYR A 9 -6.80 19.59 -6.08
CA TYR A 9 -7.73 18.59 -6.59
C TYR A 9 -8.48 17.91 -5.45
N THR A 10 -9.63 17.34 -5.78
CA THR A 10 -10.52 16.63 -4.87
C THR A 10 -10.76 15.20 -5.36
N ILE A 11 -11.47 14.41 -4.58
CA ILE A 11 -11.83 13.04 -4.96
C ILE A 11 -12.75 13.01 -6.20
N GLU A 12 -13.55 14.04 -6.41
CA GLU A 12 -14.40 14.19 -7.58
C GLU A 12 -13.57 14.30 -8.87
N ASP A 13 -12.39 14.90 -8.79
CA ASP A 13 -11.45 14.97 -9.93
C ASP A 13 -10.91 13.59 -10.28
N ILE A 14 -10.67 12.72 -9.28
CA ILE A 14 -10.31 11.32 -9.51
C ILE A 14 -11.43 10.57 -10.21
N TYR A 15 -12.70 10.76 -9.77
CA TYR A 15 -13.84 10.11 -10.39
C TYR A 15 -14.14 10.62 -11.81
N ALA A 16 -13.70 11.83 -12.13
CA ALA A 16 -13.87 12.44 -13.44
C ALA A 16 -12.78 12.04 -14.45
N LEU A 17 -11.78 11.24 -14.04
CA LEU A 17 -10.72 10.76 -14.94
C LEU A 17 -11.33 9.96 -16.11
N PRO A 18 -10.74 10.06 -17.31
CA PRO A 18 -11.15 9.24 -18.45
C PRO A 18 -11.07 7.73 -18.13
N GLU A 19 -11.95 6.96 -18.77
CA GLU A 19 -11.95 5.50 -18.62
C GLU A 19 -10.56 4.91 -18.97
N GLY A 20 -10.04 4.08 -18.06
CA GLY A 20 -8.73 3.46 -18.19
C GLY A 20 -7.57 4.27 -17.58
N GLU A 21 -7.80 5.52 -17.18
CA GLU A 21 -6.82 6.29 -16.43
C GLU A 21 -6.98 6.03 -14.92
N ARG A 22 -5.85 5.90 -14.25
CA ARG A 22 -5.78 5.72 -12.79
C ARG A 22 -4.82 6.73 -12.19
N ALA A 23 -5.18 7.26 -11.05
CA ALA A 23 -4.32 8.18 -10.32
C ALA A 23 -4.59 8.10 -8.82
N GLU A 24 -3.61 8.50 -8.04
CA GLU A 24 -3.74 8.75 -6.60
C GLU A 24 -3.87 10.24 -6.34
N LEU A 25 -4.54 10.60 -5.27
CA LEU A 25 -4.67 11.98 -4.79
C LEU A 25 -4.01 12.07 -3.42
N ILE A 26 -2.94 12.87 -3.33
CA ILE A 26 -2.20 13.04 -2.09
C ILE A 26 -2.03 14.53 -1.84
N ASP A 27 -2.57 15.03 -0.72
CA ASP A 27 -2.56 16.46 -0.36
C ASP A 27 -3.11 17.37 -1.47
N GLY A 28 -4.17 16.94 -2.15
CA GLY A 28 -4.78 17.69 -3.24
C GLY A 28 -3.98 17.71 -4.53
N GLN A 29 -2.96 16.85 -4.68
CA GLN A 29 -2.18 16.70 -5.91
C GLN A 29 -2.45 15.35 -6.55
N ILE A 30 -2.68 15.33 -7.86
CA ILE A 30 -2.94 14.10 -8.64
C ILE A 30 -1.63 13.49 -9.12
N TYR A 31 -1.48 12.18 -8.87
CA TYR A 31 -0.34 11.37 -9.31
C TYR A 31 -0.83 10.25 -10.21
N TYR A 32 -0.65 10.39 -11.52
CA TYR A 32 -1.06 9.37 -12.48
C TYR A 32 -0.25 8.10 -12.35
N MET A 33 -0.93 6.96 -12.44
CA MET A 33 -0.34 5.63 -12.31
C MET A 33 -0.07 5.03 -13.69
N ALA A 34 1.14 4.49 -13.88
CA ALA A 34 1.50 3.72 -15.06
C ALA A 34 1.18 2.23 -14.88
N PRO A 35 0.93 1.48 -15.96
CA PRO A 35 0.81 0.03 -15.88
C PRO A 35 2.05 -0.61 -15.25
N PRO A 36 1.87 -1.54 -14.29
CA PRO A 36 2.99 -2.16 -13.60
C PRO A 36 3.76 -3.13 -14.51
N SER A 37 5.04 -3.35 -14.20
CA SER A 37 5.86 -4.32 -14.90
C SER A 37 5.43 -5.78 -14.58
N ARG A 38 5.83 -6.73 -15.45
CA ARG A 38 5.60 -8.16 -15.20
C ARG A 38 6.15 -8.62 -13.84
N LYS A 39 7.35 -8.15 -13.47
CA LYS A 39 8.00 -8.49 -12.19
C LYS A 39 7.20 -7.96 -11.02
N HIS A 40 6.77 -6.70 -11.09
CA HIS A 40 5.90 -6.07 -10.09
C HIS A 40 4.61 -6.88 -9.87
N GLN A 41 3.89 -7.21 -10.95
CA GLN A 41 2.66 -8.00 -10.87
C GLN A 41 2.91 -9.40 -10.31
N ARG A 42 4.04 -10.02 -10.64
CA ARG A 42 4.38 -11.34 -10.11
C ARG A 42 4.58 -11.30 -8.59
N ILE A 43 5.27 -10.28 -8.07
CA ILE A 43 5.46 -10.07 -6.65
C ILE A 43 4.11 -9.82 -5.96
N SER A 44 3.30 -8.91 -6.48
CA SER A 44 1.96 -8.59 -5.94
C SER A 44 1.09 -9.84 -5.84
N THR A 45 0.99 -10.62 -6.91
CA THR A 45 0.20 -11.86 -6.94
C THR A 45 0.68 -12.87 -5.89
N LYS A 46 1.99 -13.06 -5.76
CA LYS A 46 2.55 -14.02 -4.80
C LYS A 46 2.30 -13.61 -3.36
N LEU A 47 2.58 -12.36 -3.03
CA LEU A 47 2.40 -11.84 -1.68
C LEU A 47 0.91 -11.86 -1.29
N THR A 48 0.03 -11.39 -2.17
CA THR A 48 -1.42 -11.42 -1.92
C THR A 48 -1.91 -12.86 -1.66
N SER A 49 -1.49 -13.83 -2.49
CA SER A 49 -1.89 -15.23 -2.33
C SER A 49 -1.39 -15.86 -1.03
N ILE A 50 -0.18 -15.51 -0.57
CA ILE A 50 0.36 -16.02 0.70
C ILE A 50 -0.41 -15.44 1.88
N ILE A 51 -0.69 -14.14 1.86
CA ILE A 51 -1.42 -13.45 2.92
C ILE A 51 -2.86 -13.96 2.99
N ASP A 52 -3.54 -14.06 1.86
CA ASP A 52 -4.92 -14.54 1.78
C ASP A 52 -5.05 -15.95 2.33
N ARG A 53 -4.21 -16.87 1.87
CA ARG A 53 -4.17 -18.24 2.38
C ARG A 53 -3.91 -18.29 3.89
N TYR A 54 -2.97 -17.49 4.38
CA TYR A 54 -2.69 -17.44 5.81
C TYR A 54 -3.93 -17.00 6.61
N ILE A 55 -4.64 -15.97 6.14
CA ILE A 55 -5.87 -15.49 6.78
C ILE A 55 -6.94 -16.59 6.79
N GLU A 56 -7.15 -17.28 5.67
CA GLU A 56 -8.12 -18.37 5.56
C GLU A 56 -7.77 -19.55 6.48
N ASP A 57 -6.52 -20.02 6.44
CA ASP A 57 -6.04 -21.15 7.25
C ASP A 57 -6.17 -20.91 8.76
N HIS A 58 -6.05 -19.65 9.18
CA HIS A 58 -6.19 -19.25 10.59
C HIS A 58 -7.61 -18.77 10.95
N GLN A 59 -8.57 -18.87 10.03
CA GLN A 59 -9.94 -18.38 10.20
C GLN A 59 -9.96 -16.91 10.66
N GLY A 60 -9.02 -16.13 10.17
CA GLY A 60 -8.87 -14.71 10.48
C GLY A 60 -9.99 -13.87 9.87
N GLN A 61 -10.33 -12.76 10.51
CA GLN A 61 -11.35 -11.84 10.01
C GLN A 61 -10.79 -10.73 9.10
N CYS A 62 -9.46 -10.60 9.00
CA CYS A 62 -8.85 -9.65 8.08
C CYS A 62 -9.13 -10.06 6.62
N GLN A 63 -9.08 -9.06 5.73
CA GLN A 63 -9.20 -9.27 4.30
C GLN A 63 -8.02 -8.62 3.59
N VAL A 64 -7.50 -9.26 2.54
CA VAL A 64 -6.41 -8.73 1.73
C VAL A 64 -6.91 -8.35 0.33
N TYR A 65 -6.50 -7.19 -0.14
CA TYR A 65 -6.85 -6.67 -1.46
C TYR A 65 -5.61 -6.24 -2.21
N ALA A 66 -5.49 -6.68 -3.46
CA ALA A 66 -4.48 -6.19 -4.38
C ALA A 66 -5.01 -5.02 -5.22
N ALA A 67 -4.14 -4.13 -5.65
CA ALA A 67 -4.51 -3.04 -6.57
C ALA A 67 -5.11 -3.59 -7.89
N PRO A 68 -6.08 -2.87 -8.49
CA PRO A 68 -6.65 -1.61 -8.04
C PRO A 68 -7.66 -1.78 -6.90
N PHE A 69 -7.39 -1.18 -5.76
CA PHE A 69 -8.30 -1.17 -4.62
C PHE A 69 -8.23 0.19 -3.94
N ALA A 70 -9.36 0.89 -3.89
CA ALA A 70 -9.43 2.23 -3.37
C ALA A 70 -9.28 2.30 -1.86
N VAL A 71 -8.38 3.14 -1.37
CA VAL A 71 -8.22 3.48 0.04
C VAL A 71 -8.41 4.99 0.21
N TYR A 72 -9.49 5.37 0.85
CA TYR A 72 -9.79 6.75 1.27
C TYR A 72 -9.12 6.98 2.62
N LEU A 73 -7.84 7.30 2.55
CA LEU A 73 -6.96 7.29 3.72
C LEU A 73 -7.36 8.34 4.76
N ASP A 74 -7.73 9.54 4.27
CA ASP A 74 -8.18 10.64 5.11
C ASP A 74 -9.04 11.60 4.26
N GLU A 75 -10.34 11.66 4.56
CA GLU A 75 -11.27 12.55 3.87
C GLU A 75 -10.94 14.05 4.13
N SER A 76 -10.38 14.37 5.30
CA SER A 76 -10.05 15.76 5.65
C SER A 76 -8.85 16.32 4.87
N THR A 77 -7.96 15.43 4.39
CA THR A 77 -6.75 15.80 3.65
C THR A 77 -6.86 15.52 2.15
N ASN A 78 -8.05 15.11 1.66
CA ASN A 78 -8.22 14.70 0.27
C ASN A 78 -7.12 13.70 -0.16
N THR A 79 -6.93 12.64 0.63
CA THR A 79 -5.94 11.61 0.34
C THR A 79 -6.63 10.31 -0.05
N TYR A 80 -6.51 9.98 -1.34
CA TYR A 80 -6.98 8.76 -1.97
C TYR A 80 -5.79 8.03 -2.58
N VAL A 81 -5.59 6.78 -2.23
CA VAL A 81 -4.49 5.95 -2.73
C VAL A 81 -5.00 4.58 -3.17
N GLU A 82 -4.23 3.92 -4.01
CA GLU A 82 -4.45 2.54 -4.45
C GLU A 82 -3.19 1.71 -4.17
N PRO A 83 -2.94 1.34 -2.91
CA PRO A 83 -1.74 0.57 -2.57
C PRO A 83 -1.68 -0.77 -3.30
N ASP A 84 -0.48 -1.24 -3.60
CA ASP A 84 -0.31 -2.51 -4.30
C ASP A 84 -0.96 -3.68 -3.56
N ILE A 85 -0.85 -3.70 -2.22
CA ILE A 85 -1.55 -4.67 -1.36
C ILE A 85 -1.99 -3.97 -0.07
N SER A 86 -3.23 -4.18 0.32
CA SER A 86 -3.83 -3.67 1.55
C SER A 86 -4.46 -4.80 2.36
N VAL A 87 -4.17 -4.85 3.66
CA VAL A 87 -4.80 -5.78 4.61
C VAL A 87 -5.63 -4.99 5.61
N ILE A 88 -6.91 -5.30 5.70
CA ILE A 88 -7.89 -4.61 6.53
C ILE A 88 -8.52 -5.60 7.51
N CYS A 89 -8.41 -5.34 8.81
CA CYS A 89 -8.92 -6.22 9.86
C CYS A 89 -10.22 -5.71 10.49
N ASP A 90 -10.60 -4.46 10.26
CA ASP A 90 -11.88 -3.91 10.67
C ASP A 90 -12.86 -3.88 9.49
N PRO A 91 -13.85 -4.79 9.46
CA PRO A 91 -14.82 -4.84 8.35
C PRO A 91 -15.69 -3.59 8.24
N ASN A 92 -15.80 -2.78 9.29
CA ASN A 92 -16.58 -1.53 9.23
C ASN A 92 -15.91 -0.46 8.34
N LYS A 93 -14.63 -0.61 8.04
CA LYS A 93 -13.92 0.25 7.07
C LYS A 93 -14.21 -0.12 5.62
N LEU A 94 -14.81 -1.27 5.35
CA LEU A 94 -15.02 -1.79 3.99
C LEU A 94 -16.42 -1.51 3.49
N ASN A 95 -16.51 -1.07 2.24
CA ASN A 95 -17.75 -0.98 1.47
C ASN A 95 -17.46 -1.27 -0.02
N ASP A 96 -18.49 -1.22 -0.87
CA ASP A 96 -18.34 -1.53 -2.31
C ASP A 96 -17.39 -0.58 -3.06
N LYS A 97 -17.07 0.58 -2.49
CA LYS A 97 -16.14 1.56 -3.09
C LYS A 97 -14.69 1.33 -2.67
N GLY A 98 -14.44 0.62 -1.56
CA GLY A 98 -13.10 0.39 -1.04
C GLY A 98 -13.01 0.46 0.48
N CYS A 99 -11.86 0.91 0.98
CA CYS A 99 -11.57 1.06 2.40
C CYS A 99 -11.67 2.53 2.82
N ASN A 100 -12.45 2.82 3.85
CA ASN A 100 -12.51 4.14 4.49
C ASN A 100 -11.62 4.18 5.74
N GLY A 101 -10.57 4.96 5.69
CA GLY A 101 -9.54 5.03 6.72
C GLY A 101 -8.36 4.12 6.44
N ALA A 102 -7.42 4.08 7.38
CA ALA A 102 -6.17 3.37 7.23
C ALA A 102 -6.36 1.84 7.26
N PRO A 103 -5.83 1.09 6.27
CA PRO A 103 -5.59 -0.34 6.38
C PRO A 103 -4.68 -0.66 7.57
N ASP A 104 -4.74 -1.90 8.06
CA ASP A 104 -3.84 -2.34 9.14
C ASP A 104 -2.41 -2.56 8.61
N TRP A 105 -2.28 -3.10 7.40
CA TRP A 105 -1.00 -3.34 6.76
C TRP A 105 -1.06 -2.97 5.28
N ILE A 106 -0.04 -2.26 4.81
CA ILE A 106 0.14 -1.87 3.41
C ILE A 106 1.48 -2.38 2.90
N ILE A 107 1.50 -2.89 1.69
CA ILE A 107 2.71 -3.23 0.95
C ILE A 107 2.71 -2.44 -0.36
N GLU A 108 3.80 -1.71 -0.60
CA GLU A 108 4.08 -1.06 -1.89
C GLU A 108 5.26 -1.74 -2.57
N ILE A 109 5.10 -2.06 -3.84
CA ILE A 109 6.14 -2.66 -4.67
C ILE A 109 6.70 -1.57 -5.55
N VAL A 110 7.93 -1.16 -5.27
CA VAL A 110 8.56 0.00 -5.89
C VAL A 110 8.74 -0.20 -7.39
N SER A 111 8.34 0.80 -8.15
CA SER A 111 8.69 0.99 -9.55
C SER A 111 9.63 2.18 -9.71
N PRO A 112 10.35 2.33 -10.84
CA PRO A 112 11.17 3.52 -11.07
C PRO A 112 10.39 4.82 -10.97
N ALA A 113 9.10 4.81 -11.37
CA ALA A 113 8.23 5.99 -11.32
C ALA A 113 7.71 6.30 -9.91
N SER A 114 7.43 5.28 -9.09
CA SER A 114 6.85 5.46 -7.75
C SER A 114 7.87 5.64 -6.63
N LYS A 115 9.16 5.39 -6.89
CA LYS A 115 10.22 5.28 -5.89
C LYS A 115 10.24 6.40 -4.85
N ARG A 116 10.21 7.66 -5.28
CA ARG A 116 10.22 8.81 -4.35
C ARG A 116 8.95 8.86 -3.52
N MET A 117 7.81 8.53 -4.13
CA MET A 117 6.51 8.53 -3.48
C MET A 117 6.47 7.48 -2.37
N ASP A 118 6.83 6.22 -2.69
CA ASP A 118 6.75 5.10 -1.76
C ASP A 118 7.72 5.23 -0.59
N TYR A 119 8.97 5.69 -0.86
CA TYR A 119 9.98 5.82 0.19
C TYR A 119 9.78 7.00 1.13
N TYR A 120 9.08 8.07 0.71
CA TYR A 120 8.99 9.30 1.50
C TYR A 120 7.56 9.78 1.73
N ASN A 121 6.82 10.12 0.66
CA ASN A 121 5.52 10.77 0.83
C ASN A 121 4.48 9.82 1.43
N LYS A 122 4.36 8.62 0.88
CA LYS A 122 3.43 7.60 1.38
C LYS A 122 3.82 7.10 2.77
N LEU A 123 5.11 6.95 3.07
CA LEU A 123 5.59 6.58 4.40
C LEU A 123 5.03 7.52 5.48
N PHE A 124 5.13 8.82 5.25
CA PHE A 124 4.59 9.81 6.19
C PHE A 124 3.07 9.74 6.28
N LYS A 125 2.39 9.62 5.13
CA LYS A 125 0.92 9.55 5.07
C LYS A 125 0.37 8.31 5.77
N TYR A 126 0.92 7.15 5.50
CA TYR A 126 0.49 5.91 6.11
C TYR A 126 0.69 5.91 7.63
N ARG A 127 1.84 6.41 8.08
CA ARG A 127 2.12 6.56 9.51
C ARG A 127 1.13 7.48 10.20
N THR A 128 0.87 8.67 9.64
CA THR A 128 -0.05 9.67 10.23
C THR A 128 -1.50 9.22 10.20
N ALA A 129 -1.91 8.47 9.19
CA ALA A 129 -3.27 7.95 9.08
C ALA A 129 -3.59 6.80 10.03
N GLY A 130 -2.56 6.17 10.64
CA GLY A 130 -2.76 5.08 11.59
C GLY A 130 -2.63 3.67 10.98
N VAL A 131 -1.96 3.53 9.84
CA VAL A 131 -1.48 2.22 9.36
C VAL A 131 -0.55 1.64 10.42
N LYS A 132 -0.69 0.34 10.72
CA LYS A 132 0.13 -0.32 11.76
C LYS A 132 1.47 -0.78 11.22
N GLU A 133 1.47 -1.29 9.99
CA GLU A 133 2.65 -1.84 9.35
C GLU A 133 2.72 -1.44 7.87
N TYR A 134 3.91 -1.07 7.41
CA TYR A 134 4.16 -0.66 6.04
C TYR A 134 5.42 -1.34 5.49
N TRP A 135 5.26 -2.06 4.38
CA TRP A 135 6.38 -2.69 3.68
C TRP A 135 6.66 -1.98 2.37
N ILE A 136 7.94 -1.73 2.12
CA ILE A 136 8.45 -1.27 0.83
C ILE A 136 9.24 -2.42 0.22
N VAL A 137 8.74 -3.01 -0.85
CA VAL A 137 9.41 -4.08 -1.60
C VAL A 137 10.05 -3.46 -2.84
N ASP A 138 11.38 -3.40 -2.89
CA ASP A 138 12.15 -2.82 -4.00
C ASP A 138 12.79 -3.94 -4.85
N PRO A 139 12.19 -4.31 -6.00
CA PRO A 139 12.70 -5.39 -6.84
C PRO A 139 14.04 -5.10 -7.50
N ASP A 140 14.35 -3.82 -7.75
CA ASP A 140 15.60 -3.42 -8.40
C ASP A 140 16.79 -3.57 -7.45
N LYS A 141 16.54 -3.35 -6.16
CA LYS A 141 17.55 -3.50 -5.12
C LYS A 141 17.50 -4.86 -4.41
N SER A 142 16.52 -5.71 -4.75
CA SER A 142 16.26 -6.96 -4.04
C SER A 142 16.17 -6.76 -2.53
N ARG A 143 15.40 -5.74 -2.11
CA ARG A 143 15.33 -5.26 -0.74
C ARG A 143 13.88 -5.12 -0.28
N ILE A 144 13.64 -5.45 0.99
CA ILE A 144 12.39 -5.19 1.69
C ILE A 144 12.69 -4.31 2.90
N ILE A 145 11.92 -3.21 3.06
CA ILE A 145 11.94 -2.40 4.28
C ILE A 145 10.61 -2.58 4.97
N VAL A 146 10.66 -2.94 6.24
CA VAL A 146 9.50 -3.14 7.12
C VAL A 146 9.46 -2.03 8.15
N TYR A 147 8.42 -1.22 8.11
CA TYR A 147 8.09 -0.27 9.15
C TYR A 147 6.96 -0.83 10.01
N ASN A 148 7.22 -1.08 11.28
CA ASN A 148 6.19 -1.34 12.27
C ASN A 148 5.93 -0.04 13.05
N PHE A 149 4.82 0.63 12.75
CA PHE A 149 4.52 1.94 13.32
C PHE A 149 4.06 1.84 14.76
N GLU A 150 3.43 0.74 15.17
CA GLU A 150 3.01 0.54 16.57
C GLU A 150 4.23 0.38 17.49
N GLN A 151 5.25 -0.33 17.03
CA GLN A 151 6.49 -0.54 17.80
C GLN A 151 7.55 0.54 17.52
N SER A 152 7.30 1.43 16.55
CA SER A 152 8.27 2.44 16.09
C SER A 152 9.60 1.83 15.66
N THR A 153 9.57 0.66 15.00
CA THR A 153 10.76 -0.03 14.46
C THR A 153 10.81 0.05 12.94
N MET A 154 12.02 -0.07 12.41
CA MET A 154 12.30 -0.23 10.99
C MET A 154 13.37 -1.29 10.83
N GLU A 155 13.11 -2.26 9.96
CA GLU A 155 14.01 -3.35 9.64
C GLU A 155 14.19 -3.47 8.13
N GLU A 156 15.36 -3.89 7.71
CA GLU A 156 15.70 -4.10 6.30
C GLU A 156 16.09 -5.55 6.04
N TYR A 157 15.55 -6.13 4.98
CA TYR A 157 15.77 -7.51 4.56
C TYR A 157 16.13 -7.57 3.07
N SER A 158 16.78 -8.66 2.68
CA SER A 158 17.04 -9.00 1.28
C SER A 158 15.99 -10.00 0.75
N PHE A 159 15.97 -10.22 -0.56
CA PHE A 159 15.12 -11.25 -1.17
C PHE A 159 15.56 -12.69 -0.88
N THR A 160 16.61 -12.88 -0.10
CA THR A 160 17.05 -14.19 0.39
C THR A 160 16.60 -14.47 1.82
N ASP A 161 15.90 -13.51 2.44
CA ASP A 161 15.51 -13.60 3.84
C ASP A 161 14.04 -14.01 3.99
N SER A 162 13.71 -14.48 5.19
CA SER A 162 12.34 -14.66 5.63
C SER A 162 11.92 -13.45 6.46
N VAL A 163 10.80 -12.83 6.10
CA VAL A 163 10.31 -11.59 6.71
C VAL A 163 9.05 -11.89 7.50
N LYS A 164 9.07 -11.52 8.78
CA LYS A 164 7.91 -11.68 9.67
C LYS A 164 6.97 -10.48 9.52
N ALA A 165 5.68 -10.75 9.30
CA ALA A 165 4.65 -9.74 9.38
C ALA A 165 4.35 -9.40 10.85
N GLY A 166 4.45 -8.12 11.22
CA GLY A 166 4.29 -7.68 12.60
C GLY A 166 2.85 -7.70 13.09
N ILE A 167 1.86 -7.54 12.18
CA ILE A 167 0.44 -7.60 12.54
C ILE A 167 -0.05 -9.02 12.88
N TYR A 168 0.75 -10.04 12.57
CA TYR A 168 0.46 -11.44 12.89
C TYR A 168 1.55 -12.05 13.76
N SER A 169 1.17 -13.01 14.60
CA SER A 169 2.10 -13.63 15.55
C SER A 169 3.13 -14.53 14.88
N ASP A 170 2.76 -15.20 13.78
CA ASP A 170 3.49 -16.31 13.18
C ASP A 170 3.53 -16.31 11.64
N LEU A 171 3.02 -15.27 10.96
CA LEU A 171 3.18 -15.16 9.52
C LEU A 171 4.62 -14.79 9.16
N LEU A 172 5.31 -15.74 8.55
CA LEU A 172 6.66 -15.60 8.03
C LEU A 172 6.64 -15.79 6.52
N ILE A 173 7.07 -14.78 5.76
CA ILE A 173 7.13 -14.82 4.29
C ILE A 173 8.57 -15.05 3.86
N ASP A 174 8.86 -16.23 3.32
CA ASP A 174 10.18 -16.56 2.79
C ASP A 174 10.33 -16.04 1.35
N PHE A 175 11.02 -14.91 1.20
CA PHE A 175 11.24 -14.29 -0.10
C PHE A 175 12.15 -15.11 -1.01
N SER A 176 13.02 -15.96 -0.47
CA SER A 176 13.90 -16.83 -1.26
C SER A 176 13.13 -17.89 -2.08
N MET A 177 11.92 -18.23 -1.63
CA MET A 177 11.03 -19.20 -2.28
C MET A 177 10.09 -18.56 -3.31
N LEU A 178 10.05 -17.23 -3.38
CA LEU A 178 9.15 -16.50 -4.25
C LEU A 178 9.78 -16.27 -5.63
N ASN A 179 9.93 -17.25 -6.46
CA ASN A 179 10.50 -17.11 -7.81
C ASN A 179 9.86 -15.97 -8.63
N PHE A 180 10.54 -14.82 -8.70
CA PHE A 180 10.10 -13.59 -9.36
C PHE A 180 10.68 -13.43 -10.77
#